data_02e95aa627fd4b846718b46617af01b9
#
_entry.id   02e95aa627fd4b846718b46617af01b9
#
_cell.length_a   1.000
_cell.length_b   1.000
_cell.length_c   1.000
_cell.angle_alpha   90.00
_cell.angle_beta   90.00
_cell.angle_gamma   90.00
#
_symmetry.space_group_name_H-M   'P 1'
#
loop_
_entity.id
_entity.type
_entity.pdbx_description
1 polymer ?
#
loop_
_entity_poly.entity_id
_entity_poly.type
_entity_poly.pdbx_seq_one_letter_code
_entity_poly.pdbx_strand_id
1 'polypeptide(L)'
;MIDLTPYNTLRVAAKARDLREIREIGEIREIRTSEPYMFLGEGANILFVHDFPGTIIRVDLKGRKVISQNKDEVIVEVAAGENWHEFVTWTVENNWSGIEKMGLIPGTIGAAAVGNIGAYRQEVKDIIVRVITNLGEFTNSECKFDYRGSFFKTNREYLVTAVQFKLLKNQSVLDTYEEIIKIRTQKLPDWTKIGTAGSFFKNPFVTREKYSVLSTQIPDIEIFDNKVHAGKLLDVLGWKGRKIGRVSTYEKHALTIVNLGGATGQEIYDYAEAMREDIRKNFDIELEYEVRII
;
A
#
# COMPACT_ATOMS: atom_id res chain seq x y z
N MET A 1 -18.13 14.18 -15.95
CA MET A 1 -16.86 13.59 -15.48
C MET A 1 -16.57 14.10 -14.09
N ILE A 2 -16.19 13.22 -13.17
CA ILE A 2 -15.91 13.51 -11.76
C ILE A 2 -14.40 13.72 -11.57
N ASP A 3 -14.00 14.76 -10.84
CA ASP A 3 -12.60 15.01 -10.49
C ASP A 3 -12.10 13.97 -9.47
N LEU A 4 -11.01 13.28 -9.79
CA LEU A 4 -10.37 12.27 -8.94
C LEU A 4 -9.19 12.80 -8.11
N THR A 5 -8.86 14.08 -8.22
CA THR A 5 -7.77 14.69 -7.41
C THR A 5 -7.94 14.45 -5.91
N PRO A 6 -9.15 14.55 -5.30
CA PRO A 6 -9.36 14.27 -3.89
C PRO A 6 -9.30 12.78 -3.53
N TYR A 7 -9.33 11.89 -4.50
CA TYR A 7 -9.44 10.44 -4.34
C TYR A 7 -8.14 9.70 -4.63
N ASN A 8 -7.01 10.41 -4.70
CA ASN A 8 -5.69 9.80 -4.76
C ASN A 8 -4.67 10.59 -3.96
N THR A 9 -3.83 9.90 -3.20
CA THR A 9 -2.85 10.55 -2.32
C THR A 9 -1.69 11.20 -3.07
N LEU A 10 -1.44 10.85 -4.34
CA LEU A 10 -0.51 11.57 -5.23
C LEU A 10 -1.03 12.95 -5.65
N ARG A 11 -2.33 13.23 -5.44
CA ARG A 11 -3.00 14.49 -5.82
C ARG A 11 -2.84 14.83 -7.30
N VAL A 12 -2.86 13.80 -8.13
CA VAL A 12 -2.84 13.94 -9.58
C VAL A 12 -4.24 14.29 -10.07
N ALA A 13 -4.32 15.29 -10.93
CA ALA A 13 -5.57 15.63 -11.60
C ALA A 13 -5.89 14.57 -12.65
N ALA A 14 -6.99 13.86 -12.43
CA ALA A 14 -7.58 12.91 -13.38
C ALA A 14 -9.09 12.94 -13.19
N LYS A 15 -9.85 12.42 -14.15
CA LYS A 15 -11.31 12.36 -14.10
C LYS A 15 -11.80 10.94 -14.30
N ALA A 16 -12.95 10.62 -13.72
CA ALA A 16 -13.71 9.42 -14.04
C ALA A 16 -15.06 9.80 -14.69
N ARG A 17 -15.67 8.86 -15.39
CA ARG A 17 -17.02 9.06 -15.91
C ARG A 17 -18.02 9.24 -14.78
N ASP A 18 -17.92 8.38 -13.75
CA ASP A 18 -18.80 8.38 -12.58
C ASP A 18 -18.01 7.97 -11.31
N LEU A 19 -18.55 8.31 -10.15
CA LEU A 19 -18.04 7.91 -8.83
C LEU A 19 -19.23 7.54 -7.96
N ARG A 20 -19.17 6.34 -7.38
CA ARG A 20 -20.14 5.83 -6.42
C ARG A 20 -19.46 5.49 -5.11
N GLU A 21 -20.05 5.84 -4.00
CA GLU A 21 -19.60 5.43 -2.68
C GLU A 21 -20.47 4.29 -2.18
N ILE A 22 -19.85 3.22 -1.70
CA ILE A 22 -20.52 2.08 -1.06
C ILE A 22 -20.35 2.24 0.44
N ARG A 23 -21.43 2.46 1.16
CA ARG A 23 -21.49 2.57 2.62
C ARG A 23 -22.20 1.38 3.27
N GLU A 24 -23.00 0.65 2.50
CA GLU A 24 -23.74 -0.53 2.96
C GLU A 24 -23.52 -1.73 2.00
N ILE A 25 -23.49 -2.95 2.55
CA ILE A 25 -23.27 -4.17 1.76
C ILE A 25 -24.39 -4.38 0.72
N GLY A 26 -25.60 -3.91 1.02
CA GLY A 26 -26.74 -4.01 0.09
C GLY A 26 -26.50 -3.30 -1.24
N GLU A 27 -25.79 -2.17 -1.23
CA GLU A 27 -25.50 -1.35 -2.42
C GLU A 27 -24.58 -2.07 -3.42
N ILE A 28 -23.80 -3.06 -2.96
CA ILE A 28 -22.90 -3.83 -3.83
C ILE A 28 -23.69 -4.61 -4.88
N ARG A 29 -24.90 -5.10 -4.54
CA ARG A 29 -25.76 -5.86 -5.47
C ARG A 29 -26.28 -5.01 -6.61
N GLU A 30 -26.27 -3.70 -6.46
CA GLU A 30 -26.73 -2.72 -7.45
C GLU A 30 -25.62 -2.33 -8.45
N ILE A 31 -24.37 -2.79 -8.22
CA ILE A 31 -23.26 -2.58 -9.14
C ILE A 31 -23.45 -3.47 -10.36
N ARG A 32 -24.37 -3.07 -11.24
CA ARG A 32 -24.54 -3.64 -12.56
C ARG A 32 -24.03 -2.61 -13.56
N THR A 33 -22.79 -2.76 -13.98
CA THR A 33 -22.24 -1.88 -15.02
C THR A 33 -21.73 -2.73 -16.18
N SER A 34 -22.21 -2.41 -17.38
CA SER A 34 -21.64 -2.89 -18.64
C SER A 34 -20.35 -2.15 -19.00
N GLU A 35 -20.01 -1.13 -18.21
CA GLU A 35 -18.85 -0.26 -18.41
C GLU A 35 -17.70 -0.66 -17.49
N PRO A 36 -16.47 -0.25 -17.81
CA PRO A 36 -15.34 -0.45 -16.93
C PRO A 36 -15.61 0.14 -15.53
N TYR A 37 -15.24 -0.60 -14.50
CA TYR A 37 -15.30 -0.11 -13.13
C TYR A 37 -14.06 -0.52 -12.34
N MET A 38 -13.81 0.19 -11.24
CA MET A 38 -12.70 -0.10 -10.35
C MET A 38 -13.08 0.19 -8.90
N PHE A 39 -12.81 -0.77 -8.02
CA PHE A 39 -12.89 -0.54 -6.57
C PHE A 39 -11.71 0.29 -6.10
N LEU A 40 -11.99 1.28 -5.27
CA LEU A 40 -11.02 2.21 -4.71
C LEU A 40 -11.24 2.37 -3.20
N GLY A 41 -10.17 2.27 -2.42
CA GLY A 41 -10.15 2.72 -1.02
C GLY A 41 -9.83 4.22 -0.94
N GLU A 42 -8.78 4.58 -0.22
CA GLU A 42 -8.29 5.97 -0.13
C GLU A 42 -7.41 6.42 -1.32
N GLY A 43 -7.17 5.56 -2.31
CA GLY A 43 -6.30 5.89 -3.44
C GLY A 43 -4.83 6.07 -3.05
N ALA A 44 -4.39 5.39 -1.99
CA ALA A 44 -3.05 5.56 -1.43
C ALA A 44 -1.94 4.86 -2.21
N ASN A 45 -2.28 3.96 -3.13
CA ASN A 45 -1.32 3.19 -3.93
C ASN A 45 -1.73 3.13 -5.41
N ILE A 46 -2.07 4.28 -5.98
CA ILE A 46 -2.51 4.41 -7.37
C ILE A 46 -1.95 5.66 -8.02
N LEU A 47 -1.57 5.55 -9.30
CA LEU A 47 -1.26 6.66 -10.17
C LEU A 47 -2.22 6.65 -11.36
N PHE A 48 -3.02 7.69 -11.50
CA PHE A 48 -3.80 7.96 -12.71
C PHE A 48 -2.92 8.69 -13.72
N VAL A 49 -2.49 7.99 -14.78
CA VAL A 49 -1.77 8.59 -15.91
C VAL A 49 -2.77 9.24 -16.87
N HIS A 50 -3.96 8.64 -16.98
CA HIS A 50 -5.06 9.10 -17.82
C HIS A 50 -6.36 9.20 -17.04
N ASP A 51 -7.36 9.84 -17.63
CA ASP A 51 -8.74 9.80 -17.14
C ASP A 51 -9.26 8.35 -17.18
N PHE A 52 -10.04 7.96 -16.16
CA PHE A 52 -10.63 6.63 -16.10
C PHE A 52 -11.97 6.60 -16.88
N PRO A 53 -12.10 5.78 -17.92
CA PRO A 53 -13.28 5.82 -18.82
C PRO A 53 -14.52 5.13 -18.25
N GLY A 54 -14.58 4.88 -16.93
CA GLY A 54 -15.65 4.13 -16.27
C GLY A 54 -16.03 4.71 -14.91
N THR A 55 -16.60 3.85 -14.07
CA THR A 55 -17.06 4.20 -12.72
C THR A 55 -16.01 3.83 -11.67
N ILE A 56 -15.62 4.78 -10.84
CA ILE A 56 -14.88 4.51 -9.60
C ILE A 56 -15.89 4.15 -8.51
N ILE A 57 -15.68 3.02 -7.86
CA ILE A 57 -16.52 2.55 -6.76
C ILE A 57 -15.68 2.66 -5.49
N ARG A 58 -15.92 3.74 -4.74
CA ARG A 58 -15.25 3.99 -3.46
C ARG A 58 -15.86 3.12 -2.37
N VAL A 59 -15.02 2.37 -1.67
CA VAL A 59 -15.44 1.47 -0.59
C VAL A 59 -15.33 2.22 0.73
N ASP A 60 -16.45 2.59 1.32
CA ASP A 60 -16.54 3.31 2.60
C ASP A 60 -17.35 2.54 3.66
N LEU A 61 -17.30 1.21 3.60
CA LEU A 61 -17.91 0.32 4.58
C LEU A 61 -17.23 0.51 5.94
N LYS A 62 -18.01 0.77 7.00
CA LYS A 62 -17.50 1.04 8.35
C LYS A 62 -17.96 0.01 9.37
N GLY A 63 -17.16 -0.15 10.42
CA GLY A 63 -17.44 -0.98 11.58
C GLY A 63 -16.27 -1.85 12.00
N ARG A 64 -16.12 -1.99 13.32
CA ARG A 64 -15.13 -2.83 13.99
C ARG A 64 -15.84 -3.60 15.09
N LYS A 65 -15.65 -4.90 15.17
CA LYS A 65 -16.24 -5.72 16.23
C LYS A 65 -15.30 -6.83 16.67
N VAL A 66 -15.32 -7.15 17.95
CA VAL A 66 -14.68 -8.35 18.50
C VAL A 66 -15.56 -9.55 18.20
N ILE A 67 -15.01 -10.55 17.49
CA ILE A 67 -15.71 -11.80 17.16
C ILE A 67 -15.54 -12.82 18.28
N SER A 68 -14.32 -12.95 18.78
CA SER A 68 -14.00 -13.82 19.91
C SER A 68 -12.73 -13.38 20.61
N GLN A 69 -12.58 -13.74 21.87
CA GLN A 69 -11.34 -13.49 22.61
C GLN A 69 -11.17 -14.52 23.74
N ASN A 70 -9.92 -14.77 24.09
CA ASN A 70 -9.51 -15.51 25.27
C ASN A 70 -8.47 -14.71 26.06
N LYS A 71 -7.70 -15.36 26.96
CA LYS A 71 -6.68 -14.65 27.76
C LYS A 71 -5.48 -14.16 26.93
N ASP A 72 -5.14 -14.83 25.82
CA ASP A 72 -3.89 -14.63 25.06
C ASP A 72 -4.13 -13.95 23.71
N GLU A 73 -5.32 -14.10 23.12
CA GLU A 73 -5.61 -13.61 21.77
C GLU A 73 -7.02 -13.05 21.62
N VAL A 74 -7.20 -12.25 20.58
CA VAL A 74 -8.48 -11.70 20.15
C VAL A 74 -8.64 -11.84 18.64
N ILE A 75 -9.85 -12.15 18.18
CA ILE A 75 -10.24 -12.10 16.77
C ILE A 75 -11.20 -10.94 16.60
N VAL A 76 -10.82 -10.02 15.70
CA VAL A 76 -11.62 -8.83 15.35
C VAL A 76 -12.01 -8.87 13.89
N GLU A 77 -13.23 -8.44 13.57
CA GLU A 77 -13.68 -8.20 12.20
C GLU A 77 -13.75 -6.70 11.95
N VAL A 78 -13.18 -6.26 10.84
CA VAL A 78 -13.06 -4.85 10.50
C VAL A 78 -13.55 -4.66 9.07
N ALA A 79 -14.46 -3.72 8.86
CA ALA A 79 -15.01 -3.40 7.55
C ALA A 79 -13.95 -2.80 6.61
N ALA A 80 -14.07 -3.07 5.32
CA ALA A 80 -13.05 -2.79 4.32
C ALA A 80 -12.74 -1.29 4.12
N GLY A 81 -13.68 -0.40 4.40
CA GLY A 81 -13.53 1.05 4.30
C GLY A 81 -12.97 1.73 5.56
N GLU A 82 -12.67 0.98 6.62
CA GLU A 82 -11.99 1.51 7.80
C GLU A 82 -10.56 1.93 7.46
N ASN A 83 -10.11 3.06 8.03
CA ASN A 83 -8.73 3.53 7.86
C ASN A 83 -7.74 2.59 8.54
N TRP A 84 -6.68 2.24 7.83
CA TRP A 84 -5.67 1.30 8.33
C TRP A 84 -4.93 1.85 9.56
N HIS A 85 -4.49 3.10 9.53
CA HIS A 85 -3.74 3.66 10.66
C HIS A 85 -4.59 3.80 11.92
N GLU A 86 -5.84 4.23 11.77
CA GLU A 86 -6.79 4.27 12.90
C GLU A 86 -7.08 2.88 13.47
N PHE A 87 -7.12 1.85 12.62
CA PHE A 87 -7.25 0.48 13.09
C PHE A 87 -6.02 0.04 13.89
N VAL A 88 -4.79 0.33 13.39
CA VAL A 88 -3.56 0.05 14.14
C VAL A 88 -3.57 0.75 15.49
N THR A 89 -3.92 2.04 15.53
CA THR A 89 -4.01 2.81 16.78
C THR A 89 -5.01 2.18 17.75
N TRP A 90 -6.19 1.81 17.26
CA TRP A 90 -7.21 1.15 18.06
C TRP A 90 -6.72 -0.19 18.64
N THR A 91 -5.95 -0.98 17.91
CA THR A 91 -5.38 -2.24 18.45
C THR A 91 -4.36 -1.97 19.54
N VAL A 92 -3.51 -0.96 19.37
CA VAL A 92 -2.51 -0.55 20.38
C VAL A 92 -3.18 -0.07 21.68
N GLU A 93 -4.21 0.77 21.57
CA GLU A 93 -5.01 1.27 22.72
C GLU A 93 -5.66 0.13 23.51
N ASN A 94 -5.96 -1.01 22.87
CA ASN A 94 -6.50 -2.21 23.51
C ASN A 94 -5.40 -3.20 23.96
N ASN A 95 -4.12 -2.86 23.85
CA ASN A 95 -2.98 -3.75 24.12
C ASN A 95 -3.00 -5.03 23.27
N TRP A 96 -3.35 -4.91 21.98
CA TRP A 96 -3.32 -5.99 21.01
C TRP A 96 -2.18 -5.80 20.02
N SER A 97 -1.29 -6.78 19.96
CA SER A 97 -0.11 -6.75 19.09
C SER A 97 -0.27 -7.60 17.83
N GLY A 98 0.58 -7.33 16.85
CA GLY A 98 0.67 -8.04 15.57
C GLY A 98 0.70 -7.11 14.35
N ILE A 99 0.32 -5.82 14.53
CA ILE A 99 0.31 -4.82 13.47
C ILE A 99 0.89 -3.46 13.89
N GLU A 100 1.39 -3.33 15.11
CA GLU A 100 1.91 -2.09 15.68
C GLU A 100 3.04 -1.47 14.84
N LYS A 101 3.80 -2.28 14.11
CA LYS A 101 4.87 -1.82 13.22
C LYS A 101 4.37 -1.27 11.88
N MET A 102 3.09 -1.42 11.58
CA MET A 102 2.47 -0.96 10.33
C MET A 102 1.67 0.35 10.49
N GLY A 103 1.85 1.07 11.60
CA GLY A 103 1.28 2.40 11.79
C GLY A 103 1.72 3.39 10.71
N LEU A 104 0.93 4.44 10.46
CA LEU A 104 1.16 5.46 9.43
C LEU A 104 1.26 4.92 7.98
N ILE A 105 0.80 3.71 7.68
CA ILE A 105 0.56 3.30 6.30
C ILE A 105 -0.80 3.87 5.89
N PRO A 106 -0.87 4.69 4.83
CA PRO A 106 -2.14 5.20 4.35
C PRO A 106 -2.96 4.11 3.65
N GLY A 107 -4.29 4.26 3.65
CA GLY A 107 -5.18 3.35 2.96
C GLY A 107 -6.22 2.71 3.86
N THR A 108 -6.99 1.79 3.32
CA THR A 108 -8.11 1.12 4.00
C THR A 108 -7.82 -0.35 4.28
N ILE A 109 -8.59 -0.94 5.17
CA ILE A 109 -8.52 -2.37 5.55
C ILE A 109 -8.64 -3.30 4.33
N GLY A 110 -9.61 -3.03 3.43
CA GLY A 110 -9.78 -3.84 2.22
C GLY A 110 -8.56 -3.75 1.30
N ALA A 111 -8.03 -2.54 1.09
CA ALA A 111 -6.83 -2.32 0.29
C ALA A 111 -5.59 -2.99 0.93
N ALA A 112 -5.50 -2.99 2.26
CA ALA A 112 -4.44 -3.64 3.01
C ALA A 112 -4.39 -5.16 2.73
N ALA A 113 -5.54 -5.83 2.74
CA ALA A 113 -5.66 -7.24 2.42
C ALA A 113 -5.36 -7.52 0.92
N VAL A 114 -5.90 -6.70 0.00
CA VAL A 114 -5.64 -6.84 -1.45
C VAL A 114 -4.15 -6.73 -1.77
N GLY A 115 -3.46 -5.77 -1.16
CA GLY A 115 -2.05 -5.50 -1.40
C GLY A 115 -1.09 -6.36 -0.58
N ASN A 116 -1.55 -7.12 0.40
CA ASN A 116 -0.73 -7.74 1.44
C ASN A 116 0.31 -6.73 1.95
N ILE A 117 -0.18 -5.61 2.49
CA ILE A 117 0.69 -4.54 2.96
C ILE A 117 1.63 -5.02 4.07
N GLY A 118 2.78 -4.39 4.17
CA GLY A 118 3.73 -4.73 5.22
C GLY A 118 4.83 -3.70 5.36
N ALA A 119 5.39 -3.65 6.56
CA ALA A 119 6.53 -2.84 6.92
C ALA A 119 7.32 -3.51 8.05
N TYR A 120 8.61 -3.22 8.16
CA TYR A 120 9.48 -3.72 9.24
C TYR A 120 9.40 -5.24 9.45
N ARG A 121 9.38 -6.00 8.34
CA ARG A 121 9.28 -7.48 8.30
C ARG A 121 7.96 -8.04 8.85
N GLN A 122 6.92 -7.24 9.02
CA GLN A 122 5.55 -7.69 9.25
C GLN A 122 4.74 -7.53 7.97
N GLU A 123 3.89 -8.49 7.67
CA GLU A 123 2.91 -8.43 6.59
C GLU A 123 1.51 -8.71 7.14
N VAL A 124 0.49 -8.11 6.55
CA VAL A 124 -0.89 -8.27 7.04
C VAL A 124 -1.38 -9.71 6.94
N LYS A 125 -0.83 -10.52 6.00
CA LYS A 125 -1.14 -11.94 5.88
C LYS A 125 -0.83 -12.74 7.15
N ASP A 126 0.13 -12.28 7.97
CA ASP A 126 0.58 -13.02 9.16
C ASP A 126 -0.49 -13.06 10.26
N ILE A 127 -1.45 -12.12 10.20
CA ILE A 127 -2.52 -11.97 11.18
C ILE A 127 -3.94 -12.10 10.59
N ILE A 128 -4.09 -12.15 9.26
CA ILE A 128 -5.41 -12.38 8.64
C ILE A 128 -5.84 -13.83 8.87
N VAL A 129 -7.06 -13.99 9.41
CA VAL A 129 -7.72 -15.27 9.55
C VAL A 129 -8.66 -15.54 8.38
N ARG A 130 -9.38 -14.49 7.96
CA ARG A 130 -10.41 -14.58 6.93
C ARG A 130 -10.57 -13.25 6.20
N VAL A 131 -10.84 -13.31 4.90
CA VAL A 131 -11.27 -12.18 4.08
C VAL A 131 -12.70 -12.43 3.61
N ILE A 132 -13.59 -11.48 3.84
CA ILE A 132 -14.99 -11.52 3.42
C ILE A 132 -15.16 -10.64 2.20
N THR A 133 -15.79 -11.16 1.16
CA THR A 133 -16.03 -10.46 -0.10
C THR A 133 -17.52 -10.48 -0.48
N ASN A 134 -17.86 -9.74 -1.52
CA ASN A 134 -19.19 -9.78 -2.14
C ASN A 134 -19.55 -11.15 -2.73
N LEU A 135 -18.57 -12.02 -3.01
CA LEU A 135 -18.74 -13.31 -3.68
C LEU A 135 -18.41 -14.51 -2.81
N GLY A 136 -18.13 -14.31 -1.52
CA GLY A 136 -17.83 -15.37 -0.58
C GLY A 136 -16.73 -15.02 0.42
N GLU A 137 -16.41 -15.98 1.26
CA GLU A 137 -15.40 -15.84 2.31
C GLU A 137 -14.19 -16.70 1.97
N PHE A 138 -13.01 -16.20 2.30
CA PHE A 138 -11.72 -16.83 2.01
C PHE A 138 -10.93 -17.00 3.29
N THR A 139 -10.45 -18.19 3.57
CA THR A 139 -9.44 -18.43 4.61
C THR A 139 -8.12 -17.80 4.22
N ASN A 140 -7.19 -17.67 5.15
CA ASN A 140 -5.85 -17.13 4.86
C ASN A 140 -5.16 -17.84 3.68
N SER A 141 -5.21 -19.18 3.65
CA SER A 141 -4.59 -19.98 2.58
C SER A 141 -5.24 -19.77 1.21
N GLU A 142 -6.55 -19.59 1.17
CA GLU A 142 -7.29 -19.34 -0.08
C GLU A 142 -7.03 -17.94 -0.64
N CYS A 143 -6.62 -16.98 0.21
CA CYS A 143 -6.22 -15.64 -0.21
C CYS A 143 -4.92 -15.64 -1.03
N LYS A 144 -4.15 -16.73 -1.05
CA LYS A 144 -2.90 -16.89 -1.84
C LYS A 144 -1.99 -15.68 -1.72
N PHE A 145 -1.76 -15.23 -0.49
CA PHE A 145 -0.92 -14.07 -0.23
C PHE A 145 0.52 -14.31 -0.70
N ASP A 146 1.08 -13.31 -1.36
CA ASP A 146 2.46 -13.25 -1.80
C ASP A 146 3.03 -11.85 -1.49
N TYR A 147 4.31 -11.64 -1.78
CA TYR A 147 4.97 -10.35 -1.58
C TYR A 147 4.26 -9.23 -2.36
N ARG A 148 3.60 -8.33 -1.63
CA ARG A 148 2.77 -7.25 -2.20
C ARG A 148 1.67 -7.76 -3.14
N GLY A 149 1.10 -8.92 -2.82
CA GLY A 149 0.07 -9.55 -3.64
C GLY A 149 -0.90 -10.41 -2.86
N SER A 150 -2.04 -10.68 -3.47
CA SER A 150 -3.07 -11.62 -3.03
C SER A 150 -3.89 -12.10 -4.21
N PHE A 151 -4.73 -13.13 -3.99
CA PHE A 151 -5.75 -13.56 -4.94
C PHE A 151 -6.60 -12.38 -5.46
N PHE A 152 -6.98 -11.46 -4.59
CA PHE A 152 -7.85 -10.33 -4.92
C PHE A 152 -7.18 -9.26 -5.80
N LYS A 153 -5.86 -9.21 -5.84
CA LYS A 153 -5.13 -8.24 -6.68
C LYS A 153 -5.28 -8.54 -8.16
N THR A 154 -5.42 -9.82 -8.52
CA THR A 154 -5.60 -10.31 -9.90
C THR A 154 -7.06 -10.56 -10.24
N ASN A 155 -7.90 -10.94 -9.28
CA ASN A 155 -9.33 -11.24 -9.44
C ASN A 155 -10.16 -10.04 -8.96
N ARG A 156 -10.26 -9.03 -9.80
CA ARG A 156 -10.76 -7.68 -9.46
C ARG A 156 -12.27 -7.60 -9.30
N GLU A 157 -13.01 -8.63 -9.64
CA GLU A 157 -14.44 -8.80 -9.40
C GLU A 157 -14.78 -9.04 -7.92
N TYR A 158 -13.81 -9.51 -7.15
CA TYR A 158 -13.95 -9.69 -5.70
C TYR A 158 -13.73 -8.38 -4.95
N LEU A 159 -14.82 -7.80 -4.47
CA LEU A 159 -14.76 -6.67 -3.55
C LEU A 159 -14.59 -7.18 -2.13
N VAL A 160 -13.48 -6.88 -1.49
CA VAL A 160 -13.31 -7.10 -0.05
C VAL A 160 -14.28 -6.21 0.71
N THR A 161 -15.12 -6.80 1.57
CA THR A 161 -16.13 -6.09 2.38
C THR A 161 -15.74 -6.01 3.85
N ALA A 162 -15.05 -7.04 4.36
CA ALA A 162 -14.49 -7.05 5.72
C ALA A 162 -13.29 -8.01 5.81
N VAL A 163 -12.48 -7.85 6.84
CA VAL A 163 -11.33 -8.71 7.13
C VAL A 163 -11.33 -9.09 8.59
N GLN A 164 -11.08 -10.36 8.90
CA GLN A 164 -10.89 -10.85 10.24
C GLN A 164 -9.42 -11.01 10.57
N PHE A 165 -9.00 -10.41 11.68
CA PHE A 165 -7.62 -10.41 12.16
C PHE A 165 -7.52 -11.12 13.49
N LYS A 166 -6.48 -11.95 13.66
CA LYS A 166 -6.08 -12.52 14.93
C LYS A 166 -4.91 -11.74 15.50
N LEU A 167 -5.10 -11.16 16.67
CA LEU A 167 -4.13 -10.33 17.37
C LEU A 167 -3.81 -10.95 18.73
N LEU A 168 -2.60 -10.73 19.22
CA LEU A 168 -2.14 -11.22 20.52
C LEU A 168 -2.30 -10.14 21.58
N LYS A 169 -2.70 -10.52 22.79
CA LYS A 169 -2.73 -9.60 23.93
C LYS A 169 -1.32 -9.39 24.48
N ASN A 170 -0.83 -8.15 24.42
CA ASN A 170 0.54 -7.81 24.81
C ASN A 170 0.60 -6.37 25.37
N GLN A 171 1.04 -6.23 26.61
CA GLN A 171 1.11 -4.93 27.29
C GLN A 171 2.27 -4.03 26.80
N SER A 172 3.28 -4.57 26.11
CA SER A 172 4.42 -3.82 25.59
C SER A 172 4.23 -3.30 24.17
N VAL A 173 3.04 -3.38 23.60
CA VAL A 173 2.77 -2.99 22.21
C VAL A 173 2.95 -1.50 21.98
N LEU A 174 2.66 -0.66 22.98
CA LEU A 174 2.73 0.79 22.90
C LEU A 174 4.15 1.28 22.62
N ASP A 175 5.15 0.78 23.34
CA ASP A 175 6.55 1.20 23.17
C ASP A 175 7.04 0.95 21.75
N THR A 176 6.75 -0.23 21.21
CA THR A 176 7.08 -0.58 19.81
C THR A 176 6.38 0.32 18.82
N TYR A 177 5.08 0.60 19.04
CA TYR A 177 4.31 1.49 18.18
C TYR A 177 4.88 2.90 18.17
N GLU A 178 5.16 3.51 19.33
CA GLU A 178 5.70 4.87 19.44
C GLU A 178 7.08 4.98 18.77
N GLU A 179 7.96 3.99 18.95
CA GLU A 179 9.25 3.94 18.27
C GLU A 179 9.06 3.95 16.73
N ILE A 180 8.19 3.11 16.20
CA ILE A 180 7.93 3.02 14.77
C ILE A 180 7.31 4.30 14.24
N ILE A 181 6.33 4.89 14.93
CA ILE A 181 5.74 6.18 14.54
C ILE A 181 6.82 7.26 14.44
N LYS A 182 7.72 7.34 15.44
CA LYS A 182 8.85 8.28 15.42
C LYS A 182 9.76 8.06 14.21
N ILE A 183 10.19 6.81 13.96
CA ILE A 183 11.05 6.48 12.81
C ILE A 183 10.37 6.85 11.50
N ARG A 184 9.10 6.50 11.31
CA ARG A 184 8.38 6.76 10.07
C ARG A 184 8.16 8.25 9.83
N THR A 185 7.77 9.00 10.85
CA THR A 185 7.60 10.45 10.77
C THR A 185 8.90 11.17 10.39
N GLN A 186 10.04 10.66 10.84
CA GLN A 186 11.35 11.23 10.48
C GLN A 186 11.80 10.89 9.06
N LYS A 187 11.43 9.71 8.54
CA LYS A 187 11.93 9.15 7.26
C LYS A 187 10.99 9.36 6.07
N LEU A 188 9.69 9.44 6.29
CA LEU A 188 8.68 9.48 5.24
C LEU A 188 7.99 10.85 5.17
N PRO A 189 7.53 11.27 3.98
CA PRO A 189 6.75 12.49 3.88
C PRO A 189 5.40 12.34 4.58
N ASP A 190 4.91 13.44 5.12
CA ASP A 190 3.53 13.54 5.56
C ASP A 190 2.60 13.59 4.34
N TRP A 191 2.00 12.45 4.01
CA TRP A 191 1.13 12.30 2.85
C TRP A 191 -0.15 13.14 2.93
N THR A 192 -0.49 13.65 4.12
CA THR A 192 -1.59 14.61 4.28
C THR A 192 -1.22 16.01 3.77
N LYS A 193 0.07 16.30 3.60
CA LYS A 193 0.60 17.59 3.18
C LYS A 193 1.19 17.57 1.78
N ILE A 194 1.89 16.50 1.41
CA ILE A 194 2.54 16.36 0.11
C ILE A 194 2.01 15.15 -0.64
N GLY A 195 1.77 15.29 -1.94
CA GLY A 195 1.29 14.19 -2.78
C GLY A 195 2.31 13.06 -2.90
N THR A 196 1.93 11.83 -2.48
CA THR A 196 2.76 10.64 -2.60
C THR A 196 1.92 9.36 -2.53
N ALA A 197 2.41 8.27 -3.09
CA ALA A 197 1.85 6.93 -2.95
C ALA A 197 2.77 5.99 -2.14
N GLY A 198 3.67 6.55 -1.32
CA GLY A 198 4.66 5.76 -0.59
C GLY A 198 5.75 5.19 -1.49
N SER A 199 6.17 3.95 -1.22
CA SER A 199 7.17 3.26 -2.06
C SER A 199 6.61 3.00 -3.45
N PHE A 200 7.30 3.52 -4.48
CA PHE A 200 6.79 3.45 -5.85
C PHE A 200 7.09 2.11 -6.52
N PHE A 201 8.18 1.47 -6.11
CA PHE A 201 8.62 0.17 -6.61
C PHE A 201 8.71 -0.85 -5.49
N LYS A 202 8.56 -2.13 -5.87
CA LYS A 202 8.86 -3.26 -5.00
C LYS A 202 10.37 -3.41 -4.80
N ASN A 203 10.76 -4.02 -3.69
CA ASN A 203 12.13 -4.48 -3.53
C ASN A 203 12.37 -5.66 -4.48
N PRO A 204 13.38 -5.61 -5.38
CA PRO A 204 13.63 -6.66 -6.36
C PRO A 204 14.20 -7.91 -5.73
N PHE A 205 13.77 -9.07 -6.23
CA PHE A 205 14.41 -10.33 -5.95
C PHE A 205 15.75 -10.42 -6.70
N VAL A 206 16.76 -10.94 -6.03
CA VAL A 206 18.11 -11.14 -6.61
C VAL A 206 18.63 -12.53 -6.30
N THR A 207 19.42 -13.10 -7.22
CA THR A 207 20.16 -14.33 -6.96
C THR A 207 21.35 -14.06 -6.03
N ARG A 208 21.94 -15.10 -5.46
CA ARG A 208 23.15 -14.98 -4.62
C ARG A 208 24.33 -14.40 -5.41
N GLU A 209 24.48 -14.80 -6.67
CA GLU A 209 25.51 -14.31 -7.58
C GLU A 209 25.33 -12.81 -7.83
N LYS A 210 24.10 -12.37 -8.12
CA LYS A 210 23.76 -10.95 -8.31
C LYS A 210 24.04 -10.15 -7.04
N TYR A 211 23.64 -10.67 -5.87
CA TYR A 211 23.93 -10.03 -4.60
C TYR A 211 25.44 -9.90 -4.34
N SER A 212 26.24 -10.94 -4.65
CA SER A 212 27.70 -10.89 -4.53
C SER A 212 28.30 -9.74 -5.36
N VAL A 213 27.83 -9.55 -6.59
CA VAL A 213 28.26 -8.42 -7.43
C VAL A 213 27.83 -7.08 -6.81
N LEU A 214 26.57 -6.95 -6.39
CA LEU A 214 26.06 -5.72 -5.78
C LEU A 214 26.82 -5.34 -4.50
N SER A 215 27.18 -6.32 -3.67
CA SER A 215 27.90 -6.06 -2.41
C SER A 215 29.32 -5.53 -2.62
N THR A 216 29.93 -5.76 -3.79
CA THR A 216 31.22 -5.13 -4.15
C THR A 216 31.06 -3.70 -4.67
N GLN A 217 29.91 -3.37 -5.23
CA GLN A 217 29.62 -2.04 -5.82
C GLN A 217 28.97 -1.09 -4.83
N ILE A 218 28.18 -1.62 -3.89
CA ILE A 218 27.34 -0.84 -2.97
C ILE A 218 27.69 -1.25 -1.54
N PRO A 219 28.43 -0.41 -0.80
CA PRO A 219 28.68 -0.64 0.61
C PRO A 219 27.37 -0.77 1.42
N ASP A 220 27.35 -1.66 2.37
CA ASP A 220 26.24 -1.87 3.31
C ASP A 220 24.88 -2.22 2.64
N ILE A 221 24.91 -2.81 1.42
CA ILE A 221 23.70 -3.38 0.84
C ILE A 221 23.35 -4.67 1.57
N GLU A 222 22.12 -4.75 2.05
CA GLU A 222 21.60 -5.93 2.73
C GLU A 222 20.71 -6.76 1.81
N ILE A 223 20.77 -8.09 1.99
CA ILE A 223 19.80 -9.02 1.40
C ILE A 223 18.87 -9.55 2.51
N PHE A 224 17.59 -9.61 2.23
CA PHE A 224 16.57 -10.19 3.10
C PHE A 224 15.53 -10.93 2.24
N ASP A 225 15.23 -12.16 2.56
CA ASP A 225 14.33 -13.01 1.78
C ASP A 225 14.61 -12.99 0.27
N ASN A 226 15.89 -13.06 -0.12
CA ASN A 226 16.39 -12.93 -1.49
C ASN A 226 16.03 -11.60 -2.18
N LYS A 227 15.76 -10.54 -1.44
CA LYS A 227 15.46 -9.19 -1.94
C LYS A 227 16.52 -8.20 -1.47
N VAL A 228 16.77 -7.18 -2.27
CA VAL A 228 17.56 -6.01 -1.88
C VAL A 228 16.69 -4.76 -1.84
N HIS A 229 17.06 -3.79 -1.02
CA HIS A 229 16.30 -2.54 -0.91
C HIS A 229 16.42 -1.70 -2.17
N ALA A 230 15.34 -1.57 -2.96
CA ALA A 230 15.29 -0.70 -4.14
C ALA A 230 15.66 0.75 -3.80
N GLY A 231 15.28 1.23 -2.62
CA GLY A 231 15.65 2.57 -2.14
C GLY A 231 17.16 2.75 -1.98
N LYS A 232 17.91 1.71 -1.60
CA LYS A 232 19.38 1.78 -1.51
C LYS A 232 20.02 1.84 -2.91
N LEU A 233 19.50 1.05 -3.86
CA LEU A 233 19.96 1.10 -5.25
C LEU A 233 19.76 2.50 -5.86
N LEU A 234 18.59 3.09 -5.65
CA LEU A 234 18.26 4.43 -6.13
C LEU A 234 19.07 5.52 -5.43
N ASP A 235 19.33 5.38 -4.12
CA ASP A 235 20.12 6.34 -3.34
C ASP A 235 21.57 6.44 -3.87
N VAL A 236 22.18 5.29 -4.18
CA VAL A 236 23.55 5.24 -4.75
C VAL A 236 23.64 5.92 -6.12
N LEU A 237 22.57 5.87 -6.91
CA LEU A 237 22.49 6.57 -8.22
C LEU A 237 22.07 8.05 -8.10
N GLY A 238 21.99 8.59 -6.87
CA GLY A 238 21.69 10.00 -6.64
C GLY A 238 20.22 10.37 -6.86
N TRP A 239 19.30 9.41 -6.76
CA TRP A 239 17.88 9.72 -6.89
C TRP A 239 17.26 10.35 -5.64
N LYS A 240 17.87 10.26 -4.47
CA LYS A 240 17.34 10.86 -3.24
C LYS A 240 17.26 12.38 -3.34
N GLY A 241 16.05 12.94 -3.22
CA GLY A 241 15.79 14.38 -3.36
C GLY A 241 15.97 14.94 -4.76
N ARG A 242 16.20 14.10 -5.78
CA ARG A 242 16.38 14.56 -7.17
C ARG A 242 15.06 15.09 -7.71
N LYS A 243 15.09 16.32 -8.22
CA LYS A 243 13.93 17.03 -8.77
C LYS A 243 13.99 17.08 -10.29
N ILE A 244 12.89 16.77 -10.96
CA ILE A 244 12.67 16.99 -12.40
C ILE A 244 11.28 17.63 -12.56
N GLY A 245 11.23 18.87 -12.98
CA GLY A 245 9.97 19.61 -13.10
C GLY A 245 9.22 19.74 -11.78
N ARG A 246 8.00 19.18 -11.74
CA ARG A 246 7.10 19.19 -10.58
C ARG A 246 7.14 17.88 -9.76
N VAL A 247 8.04 16.97 -10.12
CA VAL A 247 8.21 15.66 -9.47
C VAL A 247 9.56 15.58 -8.80
N SER A 248 9.64 14.93 -7.65
CA SER A 248 10.89 14.62 -6.97
C SER A 248 10.78 13.28 -6.27
N THR A 249 11.89 12.65 -5.93
CA THR A 249 11.90 11.71 -4.81
C THR A 249 12.00 12.49 -3.50
N TYR A 250 11.52 11.88 -2.42
CA TYR A 250 11.63 12.49 -1.10
C TYR A 250 13.08 12.58 -0.65
N GLU A 251 13.47 13.71 -0.04
CA GLU A 251 14.85 14.01 0.37
C GLU A 251 15.45 13.01 1.38
N LYS A 252 14.59 12.27 2.10
CA LYS A 252 15.00 11.25 3.09
C LYS A 252 14.77 9.81 2.64
N HIS A 253 14.11 9.60 1.48
CA HIS A 253 13.75 8.26 1.01
C HIS A 253 13.65 8.18 -0.52
N ALA A 254 14.69 7.62 -1.17
CA ALA A 254 14.80 7.58 -2.63
C ALA A 254 13.70 6.79 -3.35
N LEU A 255 13.02 5.86 -2.66
CA LEU A 255 11.94 5.05 -3.23
C LEU A 255 10.57 5.76 -3.24
N THR A 256 10.45 6.89 -2.54
CA THR A 256 9.20 7.63 -2.38
C THR A 256 9.16 8.80 -3.35
N ILE A 257 8.34 8.69 -4.39
CA ILE A 257 8.08 9.79 -5.33
C ILE A 257 7.07 10.75 -4.70
N VAL A 258 7.33 12.05 -4.85
CA VAL A 258 6.47 13.13 -4.36
C VAL A 258 6.07 14.07 -5.48
N ASN A 259 4.80 14.46 -5.49
CA ASN A 259 4.24 15.53 -6.31
C ASN A 259 4.45 16.85 -5.57
N LEU A 260 5.27 17.73 -6.12
CA LEU A 260 5.58 19.05 -5.55
C LEU A 260 4.44 20.08 -5.75
N GLY A 261 3.35 19.65 -6.36
CA GLY A 261 2.16 20.43 -6.67
C GLY A 261 1.95 20.60 -8.17
N GLY A 262 0.77 20.14 -8.64
CA GLY A 262 0.33 20.27 -10.03
C GLY A 262 1.08 19.37 -11.03
N ALA A 263 1.81 18.35 -10.60
CA ALA A 263 2.34 17.35 -11.52
C ALA A 263 1.20 16.53 -12.12
N THR A 264 1.31 16.23 -13.41
CA THR A 264 0.41 15.32 -14.12
C THR A 264 0.79 13.85 -13.82
N GLY A 265 -0.14 12.93 -14.07
CA GLY A 265 0.17 11.51 -13.98
C GLY A 265 1.27 11.06 -14.91
N GLN A 266 1.32 11.63 -16.13
CA GLN A 266 2.36 11.36 -17.10
C GLN A 266 3.74 11.83 -16.60
N GLU A 267 3.86 13.05 -16.03
CA GLU A 267 5.13 13.55 -15.49
C GLU A 267 5.66 12.62 -14.37
N ILE A 268 4.78 12.09 -13.50
CA ILE A 268 5.18 11.15 -12.45
C ILE A 268 5.57 9.79 -13.04
N TYR A 269 4.85 9.32 -14.05
CA TYR A 269 5.16 8.07 -14.74
C TYR A 269 6.51 8.14 -15.46
N ASP A 270 6.76 9.21 -16.21
CA ASP A 270 8.03 9.43 -16.93
C ASP A 270 9.22 9.53 -15.96
N TYR A 271 8.99 10.20 -14.82
CA TYR A 271 9.97 10.25 -13.74
C TYR A 271 10.31 8.86 -13.20
N ALA A 272 9.29 8.04 -12.95
CA ALA A 272 9.47 6.68 -12.47
C ALA A 272 10.14 5.77 -13.51
N GLU A 273 9.81 5.91 -14.80
CA GLU A 273 10.50 5.18 -15.88
C GLU A 273 11.98 5.57 -15.98
N ALA A 274 12.33 6.85 -15.80
CA ALA A 274 13.73 7.26 -15.75
C ALA A 274 14.48 6.62 -14.58
N MET A 275 13.84 6.44 -13.41
CA MET A 275 14.42 5.70 -12.28
C MET A 275 14.63 4.22 -12.59
N ARG A 276 13.64 3.56 -13.24
CA ARG A 276 13.73 2.15 -13.65
C ARG A 276 14.87 1.92 -14.64
N GLU A 277 14.94 2.76 -15.66
CA GLU A 277 15.97 2.65 -16.69
C GLU A 277 17.38 2.86 -16.11
N ASP A 278 17.53 3.77 -15.14
CA ASP A 278 18.82 4.01 -14.49
C ASP A 278 19.25 2.78 -13.66
N ILE A 279 18.33 2.12 -12.93
CA ILE A 279 18.58 0.87 -12.22
C ILE A 279 18.93 -0.25 -13.20
N ARG A 280 18.17 -0.39 -14.29
CA ARG A 280 18.42 -1.40 -15.31
C ARG A 280 19.80 -1.26 -15.92
N LYS A 281 20.20 -0.04 -16.30
CA LYS A 281 21.51 0.24 -16.92
C LYS A 281 22.69 -0.03 -15.98
N ASN A 282 22.58 0.37 -14.72
CA ASN A 282 23.71 0.32 -13.79
C ASN A 282 23.82 -1.03 -13.07
N PHE A 283 22.69 -1.69 -12.81
CA PHE A 283 22.67 -2.89 -12.00
C PHE A 283 22.09 -4.11 -12.73
N ASP A 284 21.57 -3.96 -13.96
CA ASP A 284 20.89 -5.03 -14.68
C ASP A 284 19.81 -5.68 -13.79
N ILE A 285 18.95 -4.85 -13.22
CA ILE A 285 17.80 -5.21 -12.38
C ILE A 285 16.57 -4.51 -12.92
N GLU A 286 15.49 -5.27 -13.14
CA GLU A 286 14.19 -4.73 -13.48
C GLU A 286 13.40 -4.42 -12.21
N LEU A 287 13.03 -3.15 -11.99
CA LEU A 287 12.13 -2.77 -10.90
C LEU A 287 10.67 -2.98 -11.32
N GLU A 288 9.90 -3.60 -10.42
CA GLU A 288 8.45 -3.72 -10.57
C GLU A 288 7.75 -2.59 -9.84
N TYR A 289 6.70 -2.04 -10.44
CA TYR A 289 5.82 -1.10 -9.77
C TYR A 289 5.11 -1.75 -8.56
N GLU A 290 5.16 -1.10 -7.40
CA GLU A 290 4.26 -1.39 -6.28
C GLU A 290 2.96 -0.60 -6.44
N VAL A 291 3.05 0.64 -6.92
CA VAL A 291 1.93 1.52 -7.26
C VAL A 291 1.19 0.99 -8.48
N ARG A 292 -0.14 0.99 -8.40
CA ARG A 292 -1.01 0.62 -9.53
C ARG A 292 -1.09 1.79 -10.51
N ILE A 293 -0.65 1.56 -11.74
CA ILE A 293 -0.73 2.53 -12.85
C ILE A 293 -2.08 2.34 -13.58
N ILE A 294 -2.78 3.44 -13.86
CA ILE A 294 -4.10 3.48 -14.55
C ILE A 294 -4.02 4.45 -15.72
#